data_c10deba89cb289f6d4f266ac2269d26f
#
_entry.id   c10deba89cb289f6d4f266ac2269d26f
#
_cell.length_a   1.000
_cell.length_b   1.000
_cell.length_c   1.000
_cell.angle_alpha   90.00
_cell.angle_beta   90.00
_cell.angle_gamma   90.00
#
_symmetry.space_group_name_H-M   'P 1'
#
loop_
_entity.id
_entity.type
_entity.pdbx_description
1 polymer ?
#
loop_
_entity_poly.entity_id
_entity_poly.type
_entity_poly.pdbx_seq_one_letter_code
_entity_poly.pdbx_strand_id
1 'polypeptide(L)'
;MSFTINLPVSVPLSVKVRMFAARIMAMVSADAESRRAAEVCFREITRNQSNLIAMICLSFAGSKEDFEDLRQDALLNIWRGIGSFRRDSNVSTWVYRVTLNSCISSRRKMKSGERQAEAHNEFYRELFEDSTAAEVERYELMYRLISRLSPLDKSVIMMWLDEKRYEEIAEVTGLSRNAVASRLKRAKERLAAMATDE
;
A
#
# COMPACT_ATOMS: atom_id res chain seq x y z
N MET A 1 -15.86 24.44 10.69
CA MET A 1 -17.27 24.84 10.37
C MET A 1 -18.00 25.10 11.66
N SER A 2 -18.31 26.37 11.96
CA SER A 2 -19.00 26.78 13.17
C SER A 2 -20.49 26.45 13.01
N PHE A 3 -20.98 25.47 13.77
CA PHE A 3 -22.40 25.13 13.79
C PHE A 3 -23.16 26.10 14.72
N THR A 4 -23.73 27.13 14.16
CA THR A 4 -24.64 28.01 14.90
C THR A 4 -26.00 27.33 14.96
N ILE A 5 -26.43 26.88 16.18
CA ILE A 5 -27.75 26.31 16.42
C ILE A 5 -28.72 27.49 16.61
N ASN A 6 -29.39 27.86 15.53
CA ASN A 6 -30.45 28.88 15.59
C ASN A 6 -31.76 28.19 15.95
N LEU A 7 -32.08 28.17 17.25
CA LEU A 7 -33.35 27.63 17.77
C LEU A 7 -34.34 28.78 17.96
N PRO A 8 -35.61 28.67 17.53
CA PRO A 8 -36.61 29.70 17.73
C PRO A 8 -36.88 29.93 19.23
N VAL A 9 -36.95 31.19 19.62
CA VAL A 9 -37.03 31.64 21.05
C VAL A 9 -38.27 31.11 21.80
N SER A 10 -39.32 30.71 21.08
CA SER A 10 -40.61 30.28 21.64
C SER A 10 -40.71 28.81 22.01
N VAL A 11 -39.64 27.99 21.83
CA VAL A 11 -39.66 26.54 22.09
C VAL A 11 -39.31 26.29 23.58
N PRO A 12 -40.09 25.50 24.32
CA PRO A 12 -39.80 25.15 25.72
C PRO A 12 -38.43 24.48 25.87
N LEU A 13 -37.73 24.77 26.98
CA LEU A 13 -36.37 24.25 27.24
C LEU A 13 -36.27 22.71 27.12
N SER A 14 -37.30 22.01 27.59
CA SER A 14 -37.39 20.55 27.51
C SER A 14 -37.41 20.02 26.07
N VAL A 15 -38.04 20.74 25.15
CA VAL A 15 -38.09 20.38 23.73
C VAL A 15 -36.73 20.71 23.08
N LYS A 16 -36.09 21.84 23.43
CA LYS A 16 -34.74 22.20 22.93
C LYS A 16 -33.70 21.14 23.35
N VAL A 17 -33.75 20.67 24.60
CA VAL A 17 -32.86 19.61 25.10
C VAL A 17 -33.09 18.29 24.33
N ARG A 18 -34.34 17.90 24.10
CA ARG A 18 -34.69 16.68 23.34
C ARG A 18 -34.20 16.75 21.89
N MET A 19 -34.41 17.89 21.24
CA MET A 19 -33.93 18.11 19.87
C MET A 19 -32.38 18.08 19.77
N PHE A 20 -31.68 18.66 20.75
CA PHE A 20 -30.22 18.63 20.81
C PHE A 20 -29.71 17.21 21.07
N ALA A 21 -30.30 16.48 22.00
CA ALA A 21 -29.97 15.08 22.25
C ALA A 21 -30.18 14.19 21.00
N ALA A 22 -31.33 14.36 20.30
CA ALA A 22 -31.61 13.64 19.06
C ALA A 22 -30.58 13.94 17.96
N ARG A 23 -30.11 15.19 17.82
CA ARG A 23 -29.06 15.57 16.87
C ARG A 23 -27.70 14.95 17.21
N ILE A 24 -27.34 14.94 18.51
CA ILE A 24 -26.11 14.27 18.97
C ILE A 24 -26.19 12.77 18.69
N MET A 25 -27.31 12.12 19.00
CA MET A 25 -27.52 10.69 18.73
C MET A 25 -27.43 10.38 17.22
N ALA A 26 -28.01 11.22 16.36
CA ALA A 26 -27.93 11.07 14.91
C ALA A 26 -26.49 11.23 14.40
N MET A 27 -25.71 12.20 14.94
CA MET A 27 -24.29 12.35 14.60
C MET A 27 -23.46 11.12 15.03
N VAL A 28 -23.66 10.64 16.27
CA VAL A 28 -22.94 9.47 16.78
C VAL A 28 -23.27 8.21 15.97
N SER A 29 -24.55 8.03 15.56
CA SER A 29 -24.94 6.90 14.74
C SER A 29 -24.39 6.98 13.33
N ALA A 30 -24.36 8.17 12.71
CA ALA A 30 -23.76 8.38 11.38
C ALA A 30 -22.25 8.11 11.40
N ASP A 31 -21.53 8.54 12.45
CA ASP A 31 -20.11 8.25 12.63
C ASP A 31 -19.86 6.74 12.82
N ALA A 32 -20.72 6.04 13.58
CA ALA A 32 -20.62 4.60 13.77
C ALA A 32 -20.88 3.82 12.47
N GLU A 33 -21.86 4.24 11.68
CA GLU A 33 -22.18 3.63 10.39
C GLU A 33 -21.05 3.87 9.36
N SER A 34 -20.51 5.08 9.32
CA SER A 34 -19.36 5.43 8.49
C SER A 34 -18.11 4.59 8.85
N ARG A 35 -17.85 4.39 10.15
CA ARG A 35 -16.74 3.52 10.60
C ARG A 35 -16.96 2.07 10.20
N ARG A 36 -18.16 1.51 10.36
CA ARG A 36 -18.49 0.15 9.92
C ARG A 36 -18.30 -0.03 8.42
N ALA A 37 -18.75 0.92 7.62
CA ALA A 37 -18.55 0.91 6.19
C ALA A 37 -17.05 0.94 5.81
N ALA A 38 -16.25 1.76 6.49
CA ALA A 38 -14.80 1.81 6.31
C ALA A 38 -14.13 0.48 6.70
N GLU A 39 -14.55 -0.16 7.80
CA GLU A 39 -14.03 -1.47 8.23
C GLU A 39 -14.33 -2.58 7.23
N VAL A 40 -15.54 -2.61 6.67
CA VAL A 40 -15.93 -3.58 5.63
C VAL A 40 -15.06 -3.37 4.38
N CYS A 41 -14.97 -2.13 3.90
CA CYS A 41 -14.16 -1.78 2.75
C CYS A 41 -12.66 -2.12 2.97
N PHE A 42 -12.12 -1.85 4.15
CA PHE A 42 -10.74 -2.21 4.49
C PHE A 42 -10.51 -3.72 4.44
N ARG A 43 -11.41 -4.51 5.03
CA ARG A 43 -11.32 -5.98 4.98
C ARG A 43 -11.38 -6.52 3.56
N GLU A 44 -12.26 -5.99 2.72
CA GLU A 44 -12.34 -6.38 1.31
C GLU A 44 -11.06 -6.04 0.54
N ILE A 45 -10.56 -4.82 0.70
CA ILE A 45 -9.32 -4.38 0.06
C ILE A 45 -8.15 -5.24 0.51
N THR A 46 -7.96 -5.42 1.80
CA THR A 46 -6.81 -6.17 2.34
C THR A 46 -6.87 -7.65 1.97
N ARG A 47 -8.07 -8.25 1.89
CA ARG A 47 -8.22 -9.63 1.43
C ARG A 47 -7.94 -9.78 -0.06
N ASN A 48 -8.50 -8.91 -0.90
CA ASN A 48 -8.41 -9.03 -2.35
C ASN A 48 -7.07 -8.53 -2.92
N GLN A 49 -6.35 -7.71 -2.17
CA GLN A 49 -5.06 -7.11 -2.58
C GLN A 49 -3.89 -7.58 -1.69
N SER A 50 -4.08 -8.65 -0.91
CA SER A 50 -3.04 -9.16 0.00
C SER A 50 -1.72 -9.47 -0.71
N ASN A 51 -1.80 -10.18 -1.84
CA ASN A 51 -0.62 -10.55 -2.64
C ASN A 51 0.08 -9.32 -3.22
N LEU A 52 -0.67 -8.36 -3.72
CA LEU A 52 -0.12 -7.10 -4.24
C LEU A 52 0.65 -6.33 -3.15
N ILE A 53 0.03 -6.18 -1.97
CA ILE A 53 0.66 -5.51 -0.83
C ILE A 53 1.94 -6.25 -0.42
N ALA A 54 1.87 -7.59 -0.32
CA ALA A 54 3.01 -8.42 0.05
C ALA A 54 4.16 -8.30 -0.96
N MET A 55 3.89 -8.42 -2.26
CA MET A 55 4.89 -8.29 -3.32
C MET A 55 5.63 -6.95 -3.27
N ILE A 56 4.88 -5.85 -3.09
CA ILE A 56 5.49 -4.52 -2.99
C ILE A 56 6.38 -4.45 -1.75
N CYS A 57 5.87 -4.81 -0.57
CA CYS A 57 6.64 -4.77 0.68
C CYS A 57 7.90 -5.63 0.57
N LEU A 58 7.78 -6.84 0.02
CA LEU A 58 8.90 -7.76 -0.18
C LEU A 58 10.01 -7.17 -1.05
N SER A 59 9.67 -6.44 -2.11
CA SER A 59 10.66 -5.78 -2.97
C SER A 59 11.46 -4.69 -2.27
N PHE A 60 10.97 -4.17 -1.13
CA PHE A 60 11.63 -3.15 -0.32
C PHE A 60 12.25 -3.70 0.96
N ALA A 61 11.83 -4.87 1.43
CA ALA A 61 12.33 -5.49 2.65
C ALA A 61 13.78 -5.96 2.51
N GLY A 62 14.52 -5.93 3.60
CA GLY A 62 15.85 -6.50 3.70
C GLY A 62 15.89 -7.73 4.64
N SER A 63 14.84 -7.94 5.42
CA SER A 63 14.66 -9.06 6.35
C SER A 63 13.16 -9.34 6.55
N LYS A 64 12.83 -10.41 7.30
CA LYS A 64 11.46 -10.74 7.69
C LYS A 64 10.83 -9.62 8.53
N GLU A 65 11.59 -9.08 9.48
CA GLU A 65 11.15 -7.97 10.34
C GLU A 65 10.86 -6.73 9.51
N ASP A 66 11.75 -6.38 8.58
CA ASP A 66 11.54 -5.28 7.63
C ASP A 66 10.24 -5.45 6.84
N PHE A 67 9.97 -6.68 6.38
CA PHE A 67 8.75 -6.99 5.62
C PHE A 67 7.50 -6.79 6.46
N GLU A 68 7.50 -7.30 7.68
CA GLU A 68 6.37 -7.19 8.60
C GLU A 68 6.08 -5.72 8.95
N ASP A 69 7.12 -4.94 9.24
CA ASP A 69 7.02 -3.51 9.53
C ASP A 69 6.49 -2.73 8.31
N LEU A 70 7.05 -2.97 7.13
CA LEU A 70 6.60 -2.32 5.90
C LEU A 70 5.15 -2.66 5.58
N ARG A 71 4.74 -3.93 5.77
CA ARG A 71 3.37 -4.39 5.57
C ARG A 71 2.41 -3.75 6.57
N GLN A 72 2.80 -3.65 7.84
CA GLN A 72 2.00 -2.99 8.86
C GLN A 72 1.81 -1.51 8.56
N ASP A 73 2.89 -0.80 8.20
CA ASP A 73 2.83 0.61 7.81
C ASP A 73 1.93 0.82 6.58
N ALA A 74 2.01 -0.06 5.58
CA ALA A 74 1.17 -0.01 4.39
C ALA A 74 -0.31 -0.18 4.75
N LEU A 75 -0.65 -1.19 5.57
CA LEU A 75 -2.02 -1.44 6.03
C LEU A 75 -2.58 -0.27 6.84
N LEU A 76 -1.78 0.34 7.72
CA LEU A 76 -2.16 1.54 8.46
C LEU A 76 -2.44 2.73 7.53
N ASN A 77 -1.63 2.92 6.49
CA ASN A 77 -1.83 4.01 5.53
C ASN A 77 -3.03 3.74 4.60
N ILE A 78 -3.30 2.49 4.23
CA ILE A 78 -4.54 2.10 3.53
C ILE A 78 -5.76 2.42 4.41
N TRP A 79 -5.74 2.03 5.69
CA TRP A 79 -6.82 2.33 6.64
C TRP A 79 -7.09 3.83 6.76
N ARG A 80 -6.02 4.63 6.93
CA ARG A 80 -6.14 6.10 7.03
C ARG A 80 -6.66 6.74 5.74
N GLY A 81 -6.30 6.16 4.60
CA GLY A 81 -6.65 6.68 3.28
C GLY A 81 -8.04 6.28 2.79
N ILE A 82 -8.68 5.26 3.39
CA ILE A 82 -9.90 4.65 2.87
C ILE A 82 -11.07 5.64 2.79
N GLY A 83 -11.19 6.54 3.76
CA GLY A 83 -12.22 7.58 3.78
C GLY A 83 -12.07 8.65 2.69
N SER A 84 -10.88 8.78 2.11
CA SER A 84 -10.58 9.70 0.99
C SER A 84 -10.58 9.03 -0.37
N PHE A 85 -10.75 7.70 -0.42
CA PHE A 85 -10.81 6.94 -1.65
C PHE A 85 -12.11 7.22 -2.40
N ARG A 86 -12.05 8.02 -3.47
CA ARG A 86 -13.22 8.49 -4.24
C ARG A 86 -13.72 7.51 -5.29
N ARG A 87 -13.11 6.33 -5.43
CA ARG A 87 -13.39 5.34 -6.49
C ARG A 87 -13.20 5.88 -7.93
N ASP A 88 -12.49 6.98 -8.09
CA ASP A 88 -12.18 7.58 -9.39
C ASP A 88 -11.07 6.81 -10.13
N SER A 89 -10.30 6.01 -9.41
CA SER A 89 -9.28 5.09 -9.93
C SER A 89 -9.60 3.65 -9.55
N ASN A 90 -9.00 2.70 -10.28
CA ASN A 90 -9.07 1.29 -9.90
C ASN A 90 -8.50 1.10 -8.47
N VAL A 91 -9.20 0.31 -7.64
CA VAL A 91 -8.77 -0.01 -6.26
C VAL A 91 -7.32 -0.50 -6.23
N SER A 92 -6.95 -1.38 -7.16
CA SER A 92 -5.58 -1.91 -7.27
C SER A 92 -4.56 -0.79 -7.50
N THR A 93 -4.83 0.17 -8.39
CA THR A 93 -3.95 1.32 -8.65
C THR A 93 -3.79 2.21 -7.41
N TRP A 94 -4.87 2.44 -6.69
CA TRP A 94 -4.85 3.20 -5.44
C TRP A 94 -4.05 2.48 -4.34
N VAL A 95 -4.30 1.18 -4.14
CA VAL A 95 -3.54 0.35 -3.18
C VAL A 95 -2.06 0.34 -3.53
N TYR A 96 -1.72 0.21 -4.82
CA TYR A 96 -0.33 0.30 -5.30
C TYR A 96 0.33 1.59 -4.84
N ARG A 97 -0.33 2.73 -5.12
CA ARG A 97 0.20 4.07 -4.76
C ARG A 97 0.41 4.22 -3.26
N VAL A 98 -0.57 3.80 -2.45
CA VAL A 98 -0.48 3.92 -0.99
C VAL A 98 0.63 3.04 -0.43
N THR A 99 0.68 1.76 -0.83
CA THR A 99 1.68 0.80 -0.37
C THR A 99 3.08 1.22 -0.77
N LEU A 100 3.26 1.62 -2.02
CA LEU A 100 4.55 2.06 -2.54
C LEU A 100 5.07 3.30 -1.80
N ASN A 101 4.23 4.32 -1.63
CA ASN A 101 4.60 5.53 -0.89
C ASN A 101 4.93 5.22 0.57
N SER A 102 4.21 4.27 1.19
CA SER A 102 4.52 3.78 2.53
C SER A 102 5.92 3.18 2.59
N CYS A 103 6.23 2.23 1.71
CA CYS A 103 7.54 1.58 1.65
C CYS A 103 8.69 2.58 1.40
N ILE A 104 8.51 3.52 0.46
CA ILE A 104 9.52 4.55 0.17
C ILE A 104 9.76 5.43 1.40
N SER A 105 8.70 5.82 2.11
CA SER A 105 8.79 6.69 3.29
C SER A 105 9.45 5.98 4.48
N SER A 106 9.08 4.72 4.72
CA SER A 106 9.64 3.91 5.82
C SER A 106 11.11 3.58 5.57
N ARG A 107 11.51 3.25 4.33
CA ARG A 107 12.93 3.02 3.98
C ARG A 107 13.83 4.25 4.20
N ARG A 108 13.31 5.45 4.12
CA ARG A 108 14.08 6.67 4.46
C ARG A 108 14.37 6.76 5.95
N LYS A 109 13.56 6.15 6.81
CA LYS A 109 13.69 6.14 8.27
C LYS A 109 14.56 4.99 8.76
N MET A 110 14.55 3.85 8.05
CA MET A 110 15.32 2.67 8.40
C MET A 110 16.80 2.93 8.07
N LYS A 111 17.67 2.82 9.08
CA LYS A 111 19.12 2.77 8.84
C LYS A 111 19.41 1.49 8.06
N SER A 112 20.24 1.61 7.03
CA SER A 112 20.71 0.47 6.22
C SER A 112 21.48 -0.51 7.14
N GLY A 113 20.77 -1.50 7.68
CA GLY A 113 21.39 -2.65 8.33
C GLY A 113 21.97 -3.58 7.27
N GLU A 114 23.13 -4.15 7.54
CA GLU A 114 23.72 -5.21 6.70
C GLU A 114 22.73 -6.38 6.62
N ARG A 115 22.40 -6.79 5.40
CA ARG A 115 21.48 -7.89 5.15
C ARG A 115 22.15 -9.21 5.53
N GLN A 116 21.59 -9.91 6.47
CA GLN A 116 21.97 -11.30 6.76
C GLN A 116 21.34 -12.21 5.71
N ALA A 117 22.16 -12.71 4.79
CA ALA A 117 21.71 -13.53 3.66
C ALA A 117 21.04 -14.86 4.05
N GLU A 118 21.45 -15.45 5.19
CA GLU A 118 20.93 -16.76 5.65
C GLU A 118 19.49 -16.70 6.17
N ALA A 119 19.12 -15.63 6.89
CA ALA A 119 17.74 -15.44 7.38
C ALA A 119 16.74 -15.18 6.25
N HIS A 120 17.22 -14.81 5.07
CA HIS A 120 16.43 -14.49 3.90
C HIS A 120 15.82 -15.76 3.27
N ASN A 121 16.59 -16.85 3.16
CA ASN A 121 16.17 -18.10 2.53
C ASN A 121 14.97 -18.76 3.24
N GLU A 122 15.00 -18.82 4.56
CA GLU A 122 13.91 -19.40 5.36
C GLU A 122 12.62 -18.59 5.23
N PHE A 123 12.74 -17.27 5.22
CA PHE A 123 11.62 -16.35 5.04
C PHE A 123 10.92 -16.50 3.67
N TYR A 124 11.68 -16.66 2.57
CA TYR A 124 11.07 -16.90 1.26
C TYR A 124 10.39 -18.27 1.17
N ARG A 125 10.95 -19.30 1.81
CA ARG A 125 10.30 -20.63 1.88
C ARG A 125 8.97 -20.58 2.63
N GLU A 126 8.89 -19.87 3.76
CA GLU A 126 7.63 -19.66 4.46
C GLU A 126 6.60 -18.90 3.60
N LEU A 127 7.06 -17.89 2.85
CA LEU A 127 6.17 -17.03 2.06
C LEU A 127 5.61 -17.75 0.81
N PHE A 128 6.34 -18.74 0.29
CA PHE A 128 6.03 -19.47 -0.94
C PHE A 128 5.89 -20.98 -0.66
N GLU A 129 5.16 -21.35 0.42
CA GLU A 129 4.99 -22.73 0.88
C GLU A 129 4.51 -23.71 -0.22
N ASP A 130 3.64 -23.23 -1.13
CA ASP A 130 3.09 -24.03 -2.25
C ASP A 130 4.03 -24.14 -3.45
N SER A 131 5.23 -23.54 -3.40
CA SER A 131 6.19 -23.50 -4.51
C SER A 131 7.26 -24.58 -4.35
N THR A 132 7.79 -25.07 -5.48
CA THR A 132 8.94 -25.97 -5.46
C THR A 132 10.21 -25.24 -5.00
N ALA A 133 11.19 -25.98 -4.48
CA ALA A 133 12.46 -25.40 -4.03
C ALA A 133 13.14 -24.55 -5.14
N ALA A 134 13.10 -25.02 -6.39
CA ALA A 134 13.66 -24.29 -7.54
C ALA A 134 12.88 -23.01 -7.89
N GLU A 135 11.59 -22.94 -7.60
CA GLU A 135 10.79 -21.71 -7.75
C GLU A 135 11.10 -20.72 -6.64
N VAL A 136 11.24 -21.18 -5.41
CA VAL A 136 11.62 -20.33 -4.27
C VAL A 136 12.98 -19.68 -4.53
N GLU A 137 14.00 -20.44 -4.98
CA GLU A 137 15.31 -19.90 -5.34
C GLU A 137 15.23 -18.83 -6.44
N ARG A 138 14.38 -19.04 -7.46
CA ARG A 138 14.15 -18.04 -8.52
C ARG A 138 13.47 -16.77 -8.01
N TYR A 139 12.47 -16.91 -7.12
CA TYR A 139 11.82 -15.75 -6.50
C TYR A 139 12.79 -14.98 -5.61
N GLU A 140 13.58 -15.68 -4.81
CA GLU A 140 14.60 -15.08 -3.98
C GLU A 140 15.62 -14.27 -4.81
N LEU A 141 16.18 -14.88 -5.84
CA LEU A 141 17.08 -14.21 -6.76
C LEU A 141 16.42 -12.96 -7.37
N MET A 142 15.21 -13.10 -7.89
CA MET A 142 14.45 -11.99 -8.49
C MET A 142 14.30 -10.83 -7.50
N TYR A 143 13.81 -11.08 -6.28
CA TYR A 143 13.60 -10.03 -5.29
C TYR A 143 14.92 -9.43 -4.80
N ARG A 144 15.98 -10.24 -4.67
CA ARG A 144 17.32 -9.79 -4.34
C ARG A 144 17.86 -8.81 -5.38
N LEU A 145 17.71 -9.13 -6.66
CA LEU A 145 18.13 -8.24 -7.76
C LEU A 145 17.28 -6.96 -7.80
N ILE A 146 15.96 -7.09 -7.70
CA ILE A 146 15.05 -5.93 -7.65
C ILE A 146 15.38 -5.03 -6.45
N SER A 147 15.76 -5.61 -5.32
CA SER A 147 16.11 -4.85 -4.11
C SER A 147 17.29 -3.90 -4.29
N ARG A 148 18.16 -4.13 -5.29
CA ARG A 148 19.30 -3.29 -5.62
C ARG A 148 18.95 -2.11 -6.54
N LEU A 149 17.74 -2.08 -7.09
CA LEU A 149 17.27 -0.98 -7.92
C LEU A 149 16.92 0.26 -7.09
N SER A 150 16.91 1.43 -7.76
CA SER A 150 16.38 2.64 -7.13
C SER A 150 14.89 2.46 -6.77
N PRO A 151 14.34 3.15 -5.75
CA PRO A 151 12.94 3.03 -5.37
C PRO A 151 11.97 3.21 -6.55
N LEU A 152 12.27 4.16 -7.45
CA LEU A 152 11.42 4.43 -8.60
C LEU A 152 11.55 3.35 -9.69
N ASP A 153 12.74 2.79 -9.91
CA ASP A 153 12.94 1.68 -10.84
C ASP A 153 12.26 0.40 -10.33
N LYS A 154 12.33 0.14 -9.01
CA LYS A 154 11.57 -0.94 -8.36
C LYS A 154 10.08 -0.80 -8.64
N SER A 155 9.53 0.39 -8.44
CA SER A 155 8.12 0.67 -8.67
C SER A 155 7.69 0.33 -10.09
N VAL A 156 8.48 0.79 -11.08
CA VAL A 156 8.20 0.54 -12.49
C VAL A 156 8.28 -0.95 -12.83
N ILE A 157 9.31 -1.66 -12.35
CA ILE A 157 9.49 -3.10 -12.58
C ILE A 157 8.36 -3.90 -11.92
N MET A 158 8.03 -3.63 -10.64
CA MET A 158 6.99 -4.36 -9.92
C MET A 158 5.62 -4.21 -10.58
N MET A 159 5.27 -3.00 -11.01
CA MET A 159 4.02 -2.77 -11.73
C MET A 159 4.00 -3.43 -13.11
N TRP A 160 5.14 -3.47 -13.81
CA TRP A 160 5.25 -4.17 -15.08
C TRP A 160 5.13 -5.68 -14.92
N LEU A 161 5.71 -6.27 -13.87
CA LEU A 161 5.55 -7.70 -13.53
C LEU A 161 4.10 -8.05 -13.17
N ASP A 162 3.35 -7.10 -12.59
CA ASP A 162 1.91 -7.20 -12.32
C ASP A 162 1.05 -6.80 -13.55
N GLU A 163 1.62 -6.85 -14.76
CA GLU A 163 0.96 -6.62 -16.05
C GLU A 163 0.23 -5.27 -16.17
N LYS A 164 0.62 -4.27 -15.38
CA LYS A 164 0.04 -2.93 -15.45
C LYS A 164 0.44 -2.22 -16.74
N ARG A 165 -0.51 -1.52 -17.35
CA ARG A 165 -0.26 -0.71 -18.54
C ARG A 165 0.64 0.48 -18.21
N TYR A 166 1.35 0.98 -19.18
CA TYR A 166 2.27 2.12 -19.00
C TYR A 166 1.55 3.38 -18.50
N GLU A 167 0.29 3.55 -18.85
CA GLU A 167 -0.56 4.65 -18.36
C GLU A 167 -0.83 4.52 -16.85
N GLU A 168 -1.10 3.31 -16.37
CA GLU A 168 -1.32 3.05 -14.95
C GLU A 168 -0.02 3.24 -14.14
N ILE A 169 1.11 2.77 -14.72
CA ILE A 169 2.44 2.99 -14.11
C ILE A 169 2.75 4.49 -14.04
N ALA A 170 2.44 5.24 -15.10
CA ALA A 170 2.62 6.69 -15.16
C ALA A 170 1.77 7.40 -14.09
N GLU A 171 0.50 6.99 -13.93
CA GLU A 171 -0.42 7.53 -12.93
C GLU A 171 0.10 7.32 -11.50
N VAL A 172 0.59 6.11 -11.18
CA VAL A 172 1.09 5.79 -9.84
C VAL A 172 2.42 6.47 -9.53
N THR A 173 3.33 6.49 -10.51
CA THR A 173 4.71 6.97 -10.33
C THR A 173 4.89 8.47 -10.55
N GLY A 174 3.91 9.14 -11.16
CA GLY A 174 4.01 10.54 -11.57
C GLY A 174 4.91 10.78 -12.78
N LEU A 175 5.28 9.72 -13.51
CA LEU A 175 6.10 9.80 -14.73
C LEU A 175 5.22 9.99 -15.96
N SER A 176 5.81 10.50 -17.05
CA SER A 176 5.18 10.40 -18.37
C SER A 176 5.29 8.96 -18.91
N ARG A 177 4.35 8.57 -19.80
CA ARG A 177 4.36 7.25 -20.45
C ARG A 177 5.72 6.93 -21.11
N ASN A 178 6.33 7.90 -21.79
CA ASN A 178 7.64 7.74 -22.42
C ASN A 178 8.77 7.57 -21.39
N ALA A 179 8.69 8.26 -20.27
CA ALA A 179 9.63 8.10 -19.17
C ALA A 179 9.51 6.72 -18.51
N VAL A 180 8.28 6.17 -18.38
CA VAL A 180 8.05 4.79 -17.94
C VAL A 180 8.72 3.80 -18.88
N ALA A 181 8.49 3.89 -20.19
CA ALA A 181 9.08 3.00 -21.17
C ALA A 181 10.63 3.02 -21.15
N SER A 182 11.21 4.22 -21.11
CA SER A 182 12.67 4.39 -21.07
C SER A 182 13.28 3.88 -19.76
N ARG A 183 12.59 4.10 -18.65
CA ARG A 183 13.02 3.65 -17.32
C ARG A 183 12.92 2.15 -17.19
N LEU A 184 11.83 1.56 -17.67
CA LEU A 184 11.62 0.11 -17.69
C LEU A 184 12.72 -0.60 -18.51
N LYS A 185 13.06 -0.08 -19.70
CA LYS A 185 14.14 -0.62 -20.51
C LYS A 185 15.45 -0.64 -19.73
N ARG A 186 15.86 0.50 -19.15
CA ARG A 186 17.10 0.60 -18.37
C ARG A 186 17.11 -0.29 -17.12
N ALA A 187 15.97 -0.42 -16.44
CA ALA A 187 15.85 -1.28 -15.27
C ALA A 187 16.02 -2.76 -15.66
N LYS A 188 15.42 -3.21 -16.78
CA LYS A 188 15.61 -4.57 -17.31
C LYS A 188 17.06 -4.84 -17.69
N GLU A 189 17.71 -3.92 -18.41
CA GLU A 189 19.13 -4.03 -18.79
C GLU A 189 20.03 -4.15 -17.55
N ARG A 190 19.75 -3.35 -16.50
CA ARG A 190 20.49 -3.42 -15.23
C ARG A 190 20.26 -4.75 -14.49
N LEU A 191 19.02 -5.24 -14.46
CA LEU A 191 18.70 -6.55 -13.86
C LEU A 191 19.40 -7.68 -14.59
N ALA A 192 19.39 -7.66 -15.92
CA ALA A 192 20.09 -8.66 -16.74
C ALA A 192 21.61 -8.67 -16.49
N ALA A 193 22.24 -7.49 -16.42
CA ALA A 193 23.66 -7.38 -16.09
C ALA A 193 23.96 -7.95 -14.70
N MET A 194 23.17 -7.59 -13.67
CA MET A 194 23.36 -8.11 -12.32
C MET A 194 23.14 -9.63 -12.21
N ALA A 195 22.24 -10.20 -13.02
CA ALA A 195 21.99 -11.64 -13.04
C ALA A 195 23.12 -12.45 -13.72
N THR A 196 23.94 -11.81 -14.55
CA THR A 196 25.09 -12.46 -15.19
C THR A 196 26.29 -12.51 -14.25
N ASP A 197 26.35 -11.61 -13.26
CA ASP A 197 27.45 -11.48 -12.30
C ASP A 197 27.26 -12.36 -11.04
N GLU A 198 26.13 -13.07 -10.92
CA GLU A 198 25.78 -13.98 -9.80
C GLU A 198 25.99 -15.45 -10.15
#